data_464e1d2c171f60dfcb21136f5f77ac56
#
_entry.id   464e1d2c171f60dfcb21136f5f77ac56
#
_cell.length_a   1.000
_cell.length_b   1.000
_cell.length_c   1.000
_cell.angle_alpha   90.00
_cell.angle_beta   90.00
_cell.angle_gamma   90.00
#
_symmetry.space_group_name_H-M   'P 1'
#
loop_
_entity.id
_entity.type
_entity.pdbx_description
1 polymer ?
#
loop_
_entity_poly.entity_id
_entity_poly.type
_entity_poly.pdbx_seq_one_letter_code
_entity_poly.pdbx_strand_id
1 'polypeptide(L)'
;MDNIKRVILKLSGEALAKKEGGYNDELIENIANQVKTIVDKGTDVGVVIGGGNYWRGRSNDNIDRTKADQIGMLATIMNCIYVSEIFRSQGLKTNILTPFECGSMTKLFSKDRANILRKALLYSLQEEQDIHISQQIQVLY
;
A
#
# COMPACT_ATOMS: atom_id res chain seq x y z
N MET A 1 -2.69 27.49 11.54
CA MET A 1 -2.64 26.02 11.41
C MET A 1 -1.80 25.69 10.20
N ASP A 2 -0.68 25.01 10.42
CA ASP A 2 0.14 24.54 9.30
C ASP A 2 -0.67 23.61 8.43
N ASN A 3 -0.73 23.93 7.14
CA ASN A 3 -1.50 23.14 6.18
C ASN A 3 -0.71 21.86 5.92
N ILE A 4 -1.20 20.72 6.42
CA ILE A 4 -0.56 19.41 6.21
C ILE A 4 -0.57 19.11 4.71
N LYS A 5 0.62 19.11 4.11
CA LYS A 5 0.77 18.91 2.66
C LYS A 5 0.78 17.44 2.24
N ARG A 6 1.17 16.56 3.15
CA ARG A 6 1.30 15.13 2.89
C ARG A 6 1.04 14.30 4.14
N VAL A 7 0.36 13.16 3.97
CA VAL A 7 0.11 12.17 5.04
C VAL A 7 0.42 10.76 4.55
N ILE A 8 0.71 9.88 5.49
CA ILE A 8 0.89 8.45 5.23
C ILE A 8 -0.14 7.69 6.05
N LEU A 9 -0.86 6.82 5.37
CA LEU A 9 -1.82 5.89 5.95
C LEU A 9 -1.27 4.46 5.83
N LYS A 10 -1.15 3.75 6.97
CA LYS A 10 -0.79 2.34 6.96
C LYS A 10 -2.06 1.49 7.06
N LEU A 11 -2.22 0.56 6.12
CA LEU A 11 -3.29 -0.43 6.10
C LEU A 11 -2.69 -1.83 6.22
N SER A 12 -3.02 -2.55 7.30
CA SER A 12 -2.62 -3.95 7.41
C SER A 12 -3.46 -4.81 6.45
N GLY A 13 -2.86 -5.87 5.89
CA GLY A 13 -3.61 -6.80 5.05
C GLY A 13 -4.80 -7.41 5.78
N GLU A 14 -4.68 -7.66 7.08
CA GLU A 14 -5.76 -8.20 7.92
C GLU A 14 -6.96 -7.27 8.01
N ALA A 15 -6.73 -5.96 8.07
CA ALA A 15 -7.81 -4.98 8.09
C ALA A 15 -8.60 -4.95 6.78
N LEU A 16 -8.00 -5.40 5.67
CA LEU A 16 -8.63 -5.44 4.35
C LEU A 16 -9.48 -6.68 4.12
N ALA A 17 -9.36 -7.70 4.98
CA ALA A 17 -10.00 -8.99 4.79
C ALA A 17 -11.32 -9.12 5.56
N LYS A 18 -12.24 -9.93 5.02
CA LYS A 18 -13.40 -10.44 5.76
C LYS A 18 -12.99 -11.63 6.63
N LYS A 19 -13.75 -11.89 7.70
CA LYS A 19 -13.52 -13.06 8.58
C LYS A 19 -13.64 -14.39 7.83
N GLU A 20 -14.56 -14.47 6.88
CA GLU A 20 -14.81 -15.62 6.01
C GLU A 20 -13.88 -15.72 4.80
N GLY A 21 -12.96 -14.80 4.64
CA GLY A 21 -12.03 -14.69 3.52
C GLY A 21 -12.45 -13.67 2.46
N GLY A 22 -11.51 -13.34 1.58
CA GLY A 22 -11.70 -12.29 0.57
C GLY A 22 -11.57 -10.87 1.13
N TYR A 23 -11.83 -9.88 0.28
CA TYR A 23 -11.74 -8.47 0.65
C TYR A 23 -13.04 -7.92 1.24
N ASN A 24 -12.90 -7.01 2.19
CA ASN A 24 -14.00 -6.22 2.73
C ASN A 24 -14.18 -4.94 1.90
N ASP A 25 -14.92 -5.05 0.80
CA ASP A 25 -15.10 -3.97 -0.17
C ASP A 25 -15.72 -2.73 0.46
N GLU A 26 -16.74 -2.90 1.30
CA GLU A 26 -17.40 -1.79 2.00
C GLU A 26 -16.41 -0.99 2.85
N LEU A 27 -15.53 -1.67 3.59
CA LEU A 27 -14.50 -1.01 4.38
C LEU A 27 -13.50 -0.28 3.50
N ILE A 28 -13.04 -0.91 2.41
CA ILE A 28 -12.07 -0.31 1.49
C ILE A 28 -12.67 0.91 0.78
N GLU A 29 -13.92 0.85 0.35
CA GLU A 29 -14.65 1.99 -0.22
C GLU A 29 -14.79 3.14 0.78
N ASN A 30 -15.10 2.83 2.03
CA ASN A 30 -15.17 3.84 3.09
C ASN A 30 -13.82 4.54 3.29
N ILE A 31 -12.72 3.77 3.34
CA ILE A 31 -11.37 4.33 3.42
C ILE A 31 -11.07 5.19 2.18
N ALA A 32 -11.41 4.71 0.98
CA ALA A 32 -11.22 5.46 -0.26
C ALA A 32 -11.93 6.81 -0.23
N ASN A 33 -13.16 6.88 0.25
CA ASN A 33 -13.93 8.11 0.37
C ASN A 33 -13.30 9.09 1.38
N GLN A 34 -12.78 8.58 2.50
CA GLN A 34 -12.05 9.41 3.48
C GLN A 34 -10.75 9.96 2.88
N VAL A 35 -9.97 9.12 2.20
CA VAL A 35 -8.75 9.53 1.48
C VAL A 35 -9.08 10.57 0.42
N LYS A 36 -10.15 10.37 -0.35
CA LYS A 36 -10.60 11.32 -1.35
C LYS A 36 -10.90 12.70 -0.75
N THR A 37 -11.57 12.74 0.38
CA THR A 37 -11.86 14.00 1.09
C THR A 37 -10.59 14.77 1.45
N ILE A 38 -9.51 14.05 1.82
CA ILE A 38 -8.22 14.64 2.17
C ILE A 38 -7.50 15.13 0.91
N VAL A 39 -7.49 14.31 -0.14
CA VAL A 39 -6.86 14.64 -1.43
C VAL A 39 -7.53 15.84 -2.09
N ASP A 40 -8.85 15.92 -2.04
CA ASP A 40 -9.62 17.04 -2.61
C ASP A 40 -9.34 18.37 -1.88
N LYS A 41 -8.88 18.33 -0.64
CA LYS A 41 -8.38 19.49 0.11
C LYS A 41 -6.93 19.88 -0.23
N GLY A 42 -6.28 19.18 -1.14
CA GLY A 42 -4.93 19.48 -1.62
C GLY A 42 -3.80 18.76 -0.87
N THR A 43 -4.12 17.79 0.00
CA THR A 43 -3.12 16.97 0.69
C THR A 43 -2.79 15.73 -0.12
N ASP A 44 -1.51 15.46 -0.33
CA ASP A 44 -1.05 14.19 -0.91
C ASP A 44 -1.17 13.06 0.12
N VAL A 45 -1.61 11.87 -0.31
CA VAL A 45 -1.77 10.72 0.57
C VAL A 45 -0.93 9.55 0.06
N GLY A 46 0.00 9.08 0.89
CA GLY A 46 0.70 7.80 0.69
C GLY A 46 -0.01 6.70 1.48
N VAL A 47 -0.32 5.58 0.83
CA VAL A 47 -0.95 4.44 1.49
C VAL A 47 0.01 3.26 1.47
N VAL A 48 0.39 2.81 2.65
CA VAL A 48 1.28 1.67 2.86
C VAL A 48 0.43 0.44 3.17
N ILE A 49 0.61 -0.63 2.41
CA ILE A 49 -0.24 -1.82 2.48
C ILE A 49 0.60 -3.06 2.78
N GLY A 50 0.15 -3.88 3.74
CA GLY A 50 0.74 -5.17 4.08
C GLY A 50 0.00 -6.35 3.44
N GLY A 51 0.62 -7.56 3.50
CA GLY A 51 0.09 -8.80 2.89
C GLY A 51 -0.46 -9.83 3.88
N GLY A 52 -0.61 -9.48 5.16
CA GLY A 52 -0.89 -10.42 6.27
C GLY A 52 -2.23 -11.15 6.23
N ASN A 53 -3.16 -10.76 5.35
CA ASN A 53 -4.41 -11.49 5.10
C ASN A 53 -4.22 -12.78 4.30
N TYR A 54 -3.19 -12.84 3.46
CA TYR A 54 -2.91 -14.02 2.62
C TYR A 54 -1.73 -14.83 3.14
N TRP A 55 -0.70 -14.19 3.70
CA TRP A 55 0.53 -14.86 4.06
C TRP A 55 1.18 -14.27 5.30
N ARG A 56 1.54 -15.16 6.24
CA ARG A 56 2.35 -14.87 7.41
C ARG A 56 3.54 -15.83 7.43
N GLY A 57 4.68 -15.39 6.89
CA GLY A 57 5.87 -16.22 6.75
C GLY A 57 6.40 -16.81 8.06
N ARG A 58 6.22 -16.11 9.19
CA ARG A 58 6.69 -16.54 10.52
C ARG A 58 5.96 -17.76 11.09
N SER A 59 4.81 -18.13 10.54
CA SER A 59 3.99 -19.24 11.05
C SER A 59 4.15 -20.53 10.24
N ASN A 60 5.04 -20.59 9.26
CA ASN A 60 5.16 -21.74 8.37
C ASN A 60 6.61 -22.22 8.27
N ASP A 61 6.98 -23.20 9.12
CA ASP A 61 8.31 -23.79 9.17
C ASP A 61 8.62 -24.77 8.01
N ASN A 62 7.63 -25.03 7.14
CA ASN A 62 7.76 -26.02 6.06
C ASN A 62 8.31 -25.45 4.76
N ILE A 63 8.58 -24.14 4.70
CA ILE A 63 9.02 -23.45 3.48
C ILE A 63 10.31 -22.69 3.79
N ASP A 64 11.26 -22.71 2.85
CA ASP A 64 12.45 -21.88 2.92
C ASP A 64 12.07 -20.41 3.17
N ARG A 65 12.79 -19.76 4.07
CA ARG A 65 12.48 -18.39 4.52
C ARG A 65 12.48 -17.38 3.37
N THR A 66 13.43 -17.48 2.47
CA THR A 66 13.49 -16.59 1.29
C THR A 66 12.27 -16.75 0.41
N LYS A 67 11.78 -17.99 0.25
CA LYS A 67 10.55 -18.26 -0.52
C LYS A 67 9.31 -17.76 0.20
N ALA A 68 9.25 -17.91 1.52
CA ALA A 68 8.17 -17.37 2.33
C ALA A 68 8.10 -15.84 2.20
N ASP A 69 9.24 -15.16 2.23
CA ASP A 69 9.33 -13.71 2.04
C ASP A 69 8.87 -13.28 0.63
N GLN A 70 9.27 -14.00 -0.42
CA GLN A 70 8.80 -13.75 -1.79
C GLN A 70 7.28 -13.89 -1.92
N ILE A 71 6.69 -14.90 -1.27
CA ILE A 71 5.21 -15.08 -1.24
C ILE A 71 4.56 -13.89 -0.53
N GLY A 72 5.10 -13.47 0.60
CA GLY A 72 4.60 -12.29 1.33
C GLY A 72 4.66 -11.02 0.51
N MET A 73 5.73 -10.80 -0.25
CA MET A 73 5.86 -9.68 -1.17
C MET A 73 4.78 -9.69 -2.26
N LEU A 74 4.51 -10.84 -2.86
CA LEU A 74 3.46 -10.99 -3.88
C LEU A 74 2.07 -10.77 -3.28
N ALA A 75 1.81 -11.29 -2.07
CA ALA A 75 0.56 -11.06 -1.36
C ALA A 75 0.31 -9.55 -1.12
N THR A 76 1.34 -8.81 -0.76
CA THR A 76 1.25 -7.36 -0.58
C THR A 76 0.94 -6.64 -1.89
N ILE A 77 1.55 -7.06 -3.00
CA ILE A 77 1.28 -6.48 -4.33
C ILE A 77 -0.16 -6.75 -4.76
N MET A 78 -0.68 -7.95 -4.53
CA MET A 78 -2.09 -8.27 -4.80
C MET A 78 -3.02 -7.30 -4.06
N ASN A 79 -2.77 -7.06 -2.78
CA ASN A 79 -3.54 -6.11 -1.98
C ASN A 79 -3.46 -4.69 -2.55
N CYS A 80 -2.26 -4.23 -2.95
CA CYS A 80 -2.09 -2.91 -3.56
C CYS A 80 -2.90 -2.76 -4.85
N ILE A 81 -2.89 -3.76 -5.71
CA ILE A 81 -3.65 -3.75 -6.96
C ILE A 81 -5.15 -3.66 -6.66
N TYR A 82 -5.64 -4.50 -5.74
CA TYR A 82 -7.06 -4.54 -5.39
C TYR A 82 -7.53 -3.22 -4.78
N VAL A 83 -6.83 -2.72 -3.77
CA VAL A 83 -7.16 -1.44 -3.12
C VAL A 83 -7.08 -0.28 -4.11
N SER A 84 -6.10 -0.29 -5.02
CA SER A 84 -5.98 0.71 -6.07
C SER A 84 -7.20 0.78 -6.96
N GLU A 85 -7.76 -0.37 -7.37
CA GLU A 85 -8.97 -0.38 -8.21
C GLU A 85 -10.21 0.12 -7.47
N ILE A 86 -10.39 -0.26 -6.20
CA ILE A 86 -11.47 0.29 -5.37
C ILE A 86 -11.31 1.83 -5.22
N PHE A 87 -10.10 2.31 -4.98
CA PHE A 87 -9.83 3.74 -4.88
C PHE A 87 -10.14 4.47 -6.20
N ARG A 88 -9.78 3.88 -7.33
CA ARG A 88 -10.10 4.43 -8.66
C ARG A 88 -11.61 4.48 -8.92
N SER A 89 -12.35 3.45 -8.51
CA SER A 89 -13.80 3.43 -8.63
C SER A 89 -14.48 4.55 -7.83
N GLN A 90 -13.85 5.03 -6.76
CA GLN A 90 -14.29 6.19 -5.98
C GLN A 90 -13.75 7.55 -6.53
N GLY A 91 -13.11 7.55 -7.70
CA GLY A 91 -12.64 8.75 -8.38
C GLY A 91 -11.24 9.24 -7.98
N LEU A 92 -10.47 8.43 -7.25
CA LEU A 92 -9.07 8.73 -6.94
C LEU A 92 -8.16 8.35 -8.11
N LYS A 93 -7.12 9.15 -8.34
CA LYS A 93 -6.00 8.78 -9.22
C LYS A 93 -4.93 8.11 -8.38
N THR A 94 -4.66 6.85 -8.65
CA THR A 94 -3.71 6.06 -7.87
C THR A 94 -2.49 5.66 -8.69
N ASN A 95 -1.36 5.49 -8.01
CA ASN A 95 -0.16 4.85 -8.54
C ASN A 95 0.35 3.83 -7.53
N ILE A 96 0.73 2.66 -8.00
CA ILE A 96 1.29 1.59 -7.17
C ILE A 96 2.81 1.58 -7.35
N LEU A 97 3.53 1.69 -6.24
CA LEU A 97 4.98 1.62 -6.20
C LEU A 97 5.42 0.36 -5.46
N THR A 98 6.29 -0.42 -6.09
CA THR A 98 6.80 -1.69 -5.55
C THR A 98 8.33 -1.68 -5.48
N PRO A 99 8.94 -2.41 -4.53
CA PRO A 99 10.40 -2.45 -4.37
C PRO A 99 11.11 -3.22 -5.49
N PHE A 100 10.38 -3.96 -6.32
CA PHE A 100 10.90 -4.69 -7.49
C PHE A 100 9.93 -4.58 -8.67
N GLU A 101 10.40 -4.92 -9.85
CA GLU A 101 9.60 -4.81 -11.07
C GLU A 101 8.55 -5.92 -11.14
N CYS A 102 7.29 -5.52 -11.39
CA CYS A 102 6.14 -6.39 -11.62
C CYS A 102 5.55 -6.15 -13.02
N GLY A 103 6.40 -6.01 -14.01
CA GLY A 103 5.99 -5.73 -15.39
C GLY A 103 5.17 -4.43 -15.49
N SER A 104 4.04 -4.51 -16.19
CA SER A 104 3.13 -3.36 -16.37
C SER A 104 2.15 -3.12 -15.22
N MET A 105 2.10 -4.01 -14.23
CA MET A 105 1.12 -3.93 -13.15
C MET A 105 1.44 -2.83 -12.14
N THR A 106 2.73 -2.57 -11.89
CA THR A 106 3.19 -1.60 -10.91
C THR A 106 4.39 -0.80 -11.44
N LYS A 107 4.78 0.23 -10.71
CA LYS A 107 5.99 1.02 -10.99
C LYS A 107 7.05 0.73 -9.96
N LEU A 108 8.29 0.58 -10.39
CA LEU A 108 9.42 0.45 -9.47
C LEU A 108 9.54 1.70 -8.59
N PHE A 109 9.66 1.48 -7.27
CA PHE A 109 9.84 2.57 -6.31
C PHE A 109 11.15 3.32 -6.57
N SER A 110 11.08 4.64 -6.57
CA SER A 110 12.22 5.52 -6.37
C SER A 110 11.73 6.79 -5.71
N LYS A 111 12.62 7.48 -4.99
CA LYS A 111 12.31 8.77 -4.34
C LYS A 111 11.79 9.79 -5.35
N ASP A 112 12.41 9.86 -6.51
CA ASP A 112 12.00 10.80 -7.57
C ASP A 112 10.62 10.48 -8.11
N ARG A 113 10.31 9.20 -8.35
CA ARG A 113 8.96 8.77 -8.75
C ARG A 113 7.92 9.08 -7.68
N ALA A 114 8.21 8.83 -6.41
CA ALA A 114 7.33 9.16 -5.32
C ALA A 114 7.05 10.67 -5.21
N ASN A 115 8.03 11.51 -5.54
CA ASN A 115 7.86 12.96 -5.56
C ASN A 115 7.05 13.47 -6.76
N ILE A 116 7.19 12.84 -7.92
CA ILE A 116 6.48 13.22 -9.16
C ILE A 116 5.04 12.71 -9.13
N LEU A 117 4.82 11.49 -8.67
CA LEU A 117 3.52 10.84 -8.61
C LEU A 117 2.79 11.25 -7.33
N ARG A 118 2.26 12.47 -7.33
CA ARG A 118 1.49 13.00 -6.18
C ARG A 118 0.03 12.53 -6.22
N LYS A 119 -0.70 12.80 -5.13
CA LYS A 119 -2.10 12.55 -4.80
C LYS A 119 -2.31 11.26 -4.01
N ALA A 120 -2.66 10.14 -4.62
CA ALA A 120 -2.78 8.88 -3.88
C ALA A 120 -1.73 7.88 -4.39
N LEU A 121 -0.74 7.59 -3.56
CA LEU A 121 0.33 6.63 -3.83
C LEU A 121 0.14 5.39 -2.96
N LEU A 122 0.10 4.22 -3.56
CA LEU A 122 0.06 2.94 -2.83
C LEU A 122 1.44 2.30 -2.85
N TYR A 123 1.90 1.91 -1.67
CA TYR A 123 3.19 1.27 -1.47
C TYR A 123 3.00 -0.16 -1.00
N SER A 124 3.67 -1.09 -1.68
CA SER A 124 3.84 -2.45 -1.20
C SER A 124 5.03 -2.49 -0.23
N LEU A 125 4.79 -2.85 1.03
CA LEU A 125 5.85 -2.98 2.03
C LEU A 125 5.87 -4.38 2.62
N GLN A 126 7.09 -4.89 2.85
CA GLN A 126 7.36 -6.08 3.62
C GLN A 126 7.92 -5.69 4.99
N GLU A 127 7.55 -6.41 6.06
CA GLU A 127 7.84 -6.02 7.45
C GLU A 127 9.31 -5.71 7.76
N GLU A 128 10.27 -6.36 7.09
CA GLU A 128 11.71 -6.10 7.31
C GLU A 128 12.25 -4.89 6.52
N GLN A 129 11.56 -4.47 5.45
CA GLN A 129 11.88 -3.26 4.67
C GLN A 129 11.13 -2.03 5.16
N ASP A 130 10.15 -2.20 6.05
CA ASP A 130 9.33 -1.13 6.60
C ASP A 130 10.18 -0.02 7.24
N ILE A 131 11.30 -0.37 7.88
CA ILE A 131 12.21 0.61 8.51
C ILE A 131 12.89 1.48 7.46
N HIS A 132 13.30 0.90 6.32
CA HIS A 132 14.06 1.63 5.30
C HIS A 132 13.17 2.53 4.45
N ILE A 133 11.97 2.08 4.11
CA ILE A 133 11.00 2.86 3.33
C ILE A 133 10.31 3.90 4.21
N SER A 134 9.98 3.59 5.46
CA SER A 134 9.44 4.57 6.40
C SER A 134 10.46 5.69 6.69
N GLN A 135 11.75 5.38 6.76
CA GLN A 135 12.81 6.39 6.86
C GLN A 135 12.94 7.21 5.57
N GLN A 136 12.82 6.59 4.40
CA GLN A 136 12.84 7.31 3.12
C GLN A 136 11.59 8.17 2.91
N ILE A 137 10.45 7.74 3.43
CA ILE A 137 9.20 8.52 3.40
C ILE A 137 9.26 9.67 4.41
N GLN A 138 9.88 9.48 5.59
CA GLN A 138 10.12 10.57 6.54
C GLN A 138 11.04 11.68 6.00
N VAL A 139 11.93 11.37 5.07
CA VAL A 139 12.81 12.36 4.39
C VAL A 139 12.06 13.19 3.33
N LEU A 140 10.80 12.85 3.02
CA LEU A 140 9.95 13.60 2.10
C LEU A 140 9.14 14.74 2.77
N TYR A 141 9.30 14.93 4.08
CA TYR A 141 8.71 16.03 4.87
C TYR A 141 9.64 17.23 4.99
#